data_5867c62b628d538d492668e88c12b7f5
#
_entry.id   5867c62b628d538d492668e88c12b7f5
#
_cell.length_a   1.000
_cell.length_b   1.000
_cell.length_c   1.000
_cell.angle_alpha   90.00
_cell.angle_beta   90.00
_cell.angle_gamma   90.00
#
_symmetry.space_group_name_H-M   'P 1'
#
loop_
_entity.id
_entity.type
_entity.pdbx_description
1 polymer ?
#
loop_
_entity_poly.entity_id
_entity_poly.type
_entity_poly.pdbx_seq_one_letter_code
_entity_poly.pdbx_strand_id
1 'polypeptide(L)'
;KGKTNLIIGQSGSGKTVMLKCLLGLFRPEKGFIYYEDKAIQNMDDEQQRNLREEIGMLFQGGALFDSMTIEENVMFPLRMFTKQKRSQMLERVNEVLARVNLEGVNKKYPAEISGGMQKRVSIARAIVNNPKYLFCDEPNSGLDPKTATVIDNLIQEITHEYDITTVVVTHDMNSVMEIGEKIVFLKNGVLVWQGTNEEI
;
A
#
# COMPACT_ATOMS: atom_id res chain seq x y z
N LYS A 1 11.10 -9.27 4.64
CA LYS A 1 10.99 -7.97 5.31
C LYS A 1 11.89 -6.97 4.62
N GLY A 2 11.55 -5.67 4.70
CA GLY A 2 12.34 -4.57 4.16
C GLY A 2 12.56 -4.64 2.65
N LYS A 3 11.65 -5.30 1.90
CA LYS A 3 11.80 -5.49 0.46
C LYS A 3 10.53 -5.12 -0.30
N THR A 4 10.74 -4.57 -1.50
CA THR A 4 9.67 -4.27 -2.45
C THR A 4 9.49 -5.45 -3.41
N ASN A 5 8.33 -6.10 -3.32
CA ASN A 5 7.94 -7.22 -4.17
C ASN A 5 6.93 -6.74 -5.20
N LEU A 6 7.18 -6.94 -6.46
CA LEU A 6 6.30 -6.52 -7.54
C LEU A 6 5.52 -7.69 -8.14
N ILE A 7 4.24 -7.49 -8.37
CA ILE A 7 3.38 -8.37 -9.15
C ILE A 7 3.05 -7.64 -10.45
N ILE A 8 3.61 -8.12 -11.54
CA ILE A 8 3.48 -7.49 -12.86
C ILE A 8 2.67 -8.36 -13.83
N GLY A 9 2.16 -7.75 -14.88
CA GLY A 9 1.42 -8.43 -15.93
C GLY A 9 0.45 -7.50 -16.65
N GLN A 10 -0.06 -7.93 -17.77
CA GLN A 10 -1.04 -7.16 -18.55
C GLN A 10 -2.34 -6.92 -17.77
N SER A 11 -3.13 -5.93 -18.21
CA SER A 11 -4.48 -5.74 -17.69
C SER A 11 -5.29 -7.04 -17.85
N GLY A 12 -6.06 -7.42 -16.84
CA GLY A 12 -6.81 -8.68 -16.83
C GLY A 12 -6.00 -9.94 -16.51
N SER A 13 -4.69 -9.87 -16.23
CA SER A 13 -3.87 -11.06 -15.90
C SER A 13 -4.13 -11.64 -14.50
N GLY A 14 -5.00 -11.03 -13.69
CA GLY A 14 -5.36 -11.53 -12.35
C GLY A 14 -4.66 -10.84 -11.18
N LYS A 15 -3.81 -9.83 -11.42
CA LYS A 15 -3.05 -9.11 -10.37
C LYS A 15 -3.90 -8.59 -9.21
N THR A 16 -4.95 -7.81 -9.52
CA THR A 16 -5.86 -7.26 -8.50
C THR A 16 -6.66 -8.34 -7.79
N VAL A 17 -7.00 -9.45 -8.46
CA VAL A 17 -7.66 -10.62 -7.82
C VAL A 17 -6.70 -11.25 -6.82
N MET A 18 -5.45 -11.50 -7.21
CA MET A 18 -4.41 -12.02 -6.32
C MET A 18 -4.21 -11.09 -5.13
N LEU A 19 -4.13 -9.78 -5.35
CA LEU A 19 -4.01 -8.78 -4.28
C LEU A 19 -5.19 -8.87 -3.29
N LYS A 20 -6.44 -8.97 -3.79
CA LYS A 20 -7.63 -9.12 -2.96
C LYS A 20 -7.63 -10.43 -2.16
N CYS A 21 -7.07 -11.50 -2.71
CA CYS A 21 -6.88 -12.75 -1.97
C CYS A 21 -5.83 -12.57 -0.86
N LEU A 22 -4.69 -11.92 -1.15
CA LEU A 22 -3.68 -11.61 -0.14
C LEU A 22 -4.24 -10.77 1.01
N LEU A 23 -5.09 -9.80 0.72
CA LEU A 23 -5.76 -8.97 1.73
C LEU A 23 -6.89 -9.70 2.50
N GLY A 24 -7.19 -10.94 2.14
CA GLY A 24 -8.31 -11.69 2.74
C GLY A 24 -9.70 -11.17 2.36
N LEU A 25 -9.79 -10.34 1.30
CA LEU A 25 -11.08 -9.85 0.78
C LEU A 25 -11.75 -10.90 -0.10
N PHE A 26 -10.97 -11.76 -0.74
CA PHE A 26 -11.44 -12.92 -1.50
C PHE A 26 -10.82 -14.18 -0.92
N ARG A 27 -11.64 -15.25 -0.81
CA ARG A 27 -11.14 -16.56 -0.41
C ARG A 27 -10.72 -17.34 -1.66
N PRO A 28 -9.47 -17.84 -1.75
CA PRO A 28 -9.06 -18.70 -2.85
C PRO A 28 -9.85 -20.02 -2.82
N GLU A 29 -10.20 -20.53 -3.99
CA GLU A 29 -10.91 -21.83 -4.12
C GLU A 29 -10.01 -23.01 -3.69
N LYS A 30 -8.71 -22.88 -3.91
CA LYS A 30 -7.71 -23.89 -3.56
C LYS A 30 -6.44 -23.22 -3.03
N GLY A 31 -5.76 -23.94 -2.11
CA GLY A 31 -4.53 -23.47 -1.49
C GLY A 31 -4.75 -22.57 -0.28
N PHE A 32 -3.66 -22.12 0.31
CA PHE A 32 -3.65 -21.33 1.52
C PHE A 32 -2.76 -20.10 1.35
N ILE A 33 -3.11 -19.01 2.03
CA ILE A 33 -2.31 -17.79 2.12
C ILE A 33 -1.80 -17.71 3.54
N TYR A 34 -0.49 -17.59 3.70
CA TYR A 34 0.17 -17.54 4.99
C TYR A 34 0.69 -16.13 5.26
N TYR A 35 0.40 -15.64 6.46
CA TYR A 35 1.08 -14.53 7.07
C TYR A 35 1.93 -15.08 8.21
N GLU A 36 3.25 -15.01 8.06
CA GLU A 36 4.18 -15.79 8.86
C GLU A 36 3.78 -17.28 8.83
N ASP A 37 3.52 -17.91 9.97
CA ASP A 37 3.16 -19.33 10.06
C ASP A 37 1.64 -19.59 10.12
N LYS A 38 0.80 -18.57 9.96
CA LYS A 38 -0.66 -18.67 10.10
C LYS A 38 -1.37 -18.53 8.76
N ALA A 39 -2.14 -19.54 8.39
CA ALA A 39 -3.03 -19.46 7.23
C ALA A 39 -4.21 -18.51 7.54
N ILE A 40 -4.41 -17.48 6.69
CA ILE A 40 -5.50 -16.51 6.88
C ILE A 40 -6.88 -17.16 6.89
N GLN A 41 -7.06 -18.27 6.16
CA GLN A 41 -8.31 -19.02 6.09
C GLN A 41 -8.67 -19.69 7.43
N ASN A 42 -7.72 -19.88 8.31
CA ASN A 42 -7.87 -20.55 9.62
C ASN A 42 -7.86 -19.54 10.78
N MET A 43 -7.73 -18.24 10.50
CA MET A 43 -7.76 -17.19 11.52
C MET A 43 -9.20 -16.96 12.00
N ASP A 44 -9.36 -16.80 13.31
CA ASP A 44 -10.58 -16.30 13.92
C ASP A 44 -10.74 -14.78 13.70
N ASP A 45 -11.88 -14.23 14.12
CA ASP A 45 -12.21 -12.81 13.90
C ASP A 45 -11.21 -11.84 14.57
N GLU A 46 -10.70 -12.20 15.74
CA GLU A 46 -9.71 -11.40 16.47
C GLU A 46 -8.36 -11.41 15.75
N GLN A 47 -7.91 -12.57 15.33
CA GLN A 47 -6.67 -12.73 14.54
C GLN A 47 -6.75 -12.00 13.20
N GLN A 48 -7.90 -12.09 12.50
CA GLN A 48 -8.13 -11.34 11.26
C GLN A 48 -8.12 -9.82 11.49
N ARG A 49 -8.71 -9.36 12.61
CA ARG A 49 -8.68 -7.94 12.99
C ARG A 49 -7.25 -7.47 13.24
N ASN A 50 -6.46 -8.23 14.00
CA ASN A 50 -5.07 -7.92 14.29
C ASN A 50 -4.23 -7.90 13.01
N LEU A 51 -4.43 -8.84 12.10
CA LEU A 51 -3.78 -8.83 10.79
C LEU A 51 -4.13 -7.57 9.98
N ARG A 52 -5.40 -7.14 9.96
CA ARG A 52 -5.81 -5.91 9.25
C ARG A 52 -5.18 -4.64 9.83
N GLU A 53 -4.90 -4.61 11.13
CA GLU A 53 -4.17 -3.51 11.76
C GLU A 53 -2.70 -3.44 11.30
N GLU A 54 -2.11 -4.61 10.99
CA GLU A 54 -0.74 -4.74 10.50
C GLU A 54 -0.61 -4.51 8.98
N ILE A 55 -1.72 -4.30 8.26
CA ILE A 55 -1.76 -4.09 6.81
C ILE A 55 -2.04 -2.62 6.50
N GLY A 56 -1.13 -1.99 5.75
CA GLY A 56 -1.37 -0.74 5.05
C GLY A 56 -1.82 -1.00 3.60
N MET A 57 -2.78 -0.22 3.10
CA MET A 57 -3.26 -0.36 1.72
C MET A 57 -3.29 0.97 0.99
N LEU A 58 -2.64 1.01 -0.17
CA LEU A 58 -2.73 2.07 -1.17
C LEU A 58 -3.55 1.57 -2.35
N PHE A 59 -4.77 2.08 -2.46
CA PHE A 59 -5.68 1.72 -3.56
C PHE A 59 -5.37 2.48 -4.85
N GLN A 60 -5.70 1.88 -5.98
CA GLN A 60 -5.73 2.59 -7.26
C GLN A 60 -6.62 3.84 -7.13
N GLY A 61 -6.13 5.00 -7.55
CA GLY A 61 -6.86 6.26 -7.37
C GLY A 61 -6.75 6.89 -5.96
N GLY A 62 -6.05 6.24 -5.00
CA GLY A 62 -5.85 6.74 -3.62
C GLY A 62 -7.02 6.47 -2.69
N ALA A 63 -8.27 6.43 -3.17
CA ALA A 63 -9.51 6.18 -2.40
C ALA A 63 -9.62 7.02 -1.10
N LEU A 64 -9.29 8.30 -1.18
CA LEU A 64 -9.50 9.24 -0.08
C LEU A 64 -11.01 9.51 0.07
N PHE A 65 -11.43 9.76 1.29
CA PHE A 65 -12.80 10.20 1.58
C PHE A 65 -12.93 11.69 1.27
N ASP A 66 -13.69 12.05 0.25
CA ASP A 66 -13.84 13.44 -0.22
C ASP A 66 -14.51 14.34 0.83
N SER A 67 -15.34 13.77 1.70
CA SER A 67 -16.02 14.48 2.80
C SER A 67 -15.15 14.68 4.04
N MET A 68 -13.94 14.16 4.07
CA MET A 68 -12.99 14.26 5.18
C MET A 68 -11.81 15.16 4.80
N THR A 69 -11.31 15.91 5.77
CA THR A 69 -10.04 16.63 5.63
C THR A 69 -8.86 15.66 5.50
N ILE A 70 -7.69 16.17 5.10
CA ILE A 70 -6.47 15.37 4.98
C ILE A 70 -6.09 14.73 6.32
N GLU A 71 -6.14 15.49 7.43
CA GLU A 71 -5.86 14.91 8.76
C GLU A 71 -6.85 13.80 9.13
N GLU A 72 -8.12 13.95 8.79
CA GLU A 72 -9.16 12.95 9.07
C GLU A 72 -8.98 11.69 8.23
N ASN A 73 -8.61 11.84 6.95
CA ASN A 73 -8.27 10.73 6.08
C ASN A 73 -7.09 9.91 6.64
N VAL A 74 -6.01 10.60 7.03
CA VAL A 74 -4.82 9.92 7.57
C VAL A 74 -5.08 9.35 8.96
N MET A 75 -5.87 10.02 9.79
CA MET A 75 -6.25 9.56 11.15
C MET A 75 -7.22 8.38 11.14
N PHE A 76 -7.92 8.12 10.03
CA PHE A 76 -8.99 7.13 9.96
C PHE A 76 -8.58 5.73 10.45
N PRO A 77 -7.44 5.14 10.03
CA PRO A 77 -7.00 3.84 10.54
C PRO A 77 -6.72 3.85 12.05
N LEU A 78 -6.13 4.93 12.58
CA LEU A 78 -5.89 5.05 14.03
C LEU A 78 -7.19 5.01 14.83
N ARG A 79 -8.25 5.67 14.34
CA ARG A 79 -9.58 5.64 14.97
C ARG A 79 -10.21 4.25 14.94
N MET A 80 -9.95 3.46 13.89
CA MET A 80 -10.53 2.11 13.75
C MET A 80 -9.84 1.06 14.61
N PHE A 81 -8.53 1.16 14.72
CA PHE A 81 -7.72 0.09 15.28
C PHE A 81 -7.12 0.40 16.65
N THR A 82 -7.04 1.67 17.05
CA THR A 82 -6.39 2.06 18.31
C THR A 82 -7.37 2.72 19.30
N LYS A 83 -6.98 2.75 20.59
CA LYS A 83 -7.68 3.48 21.67
C LYS A 83 -6.93 4.76 22.06
N GLN A 84 -6.08 5.28 21.18
CA GLN A 84 -5.27 6.47 21.45
C GLN A 84 -6.15 7.72 21.63
N LYS A 85 -5.67 8.69 22.41
CA LYS A 85 -6.30 10.01 22.52
C LYS A 85 -6.11 10.78 21.22
N ARG A 86 -7.07 11.66 20.91
CA ARG A 86 -7.02 12.47 19.66
C ARG A 86 -5.71 13.26 19.49
N SER A 87 -5.14 13.78 20.58
CA SER A 87 -3.86 14.51 20.53
C SER A 87 -2.70 13.64 20.06
N GLN A 88 -2.62 12.39 20.53
CA GLN A 88 -1.61 11.42 20.13
C GLN A 88 -1.79 11.00 18.65
N MET A 89 -3.05 10.76 18.27
CA MET A 89 -3.36 10.46 16.86
C MET A 89 -2.97 11.63 15.94
N LEU A 90 -3.24 12.89 16.35
CA LEU A 90 -2.89 14.06 15.55
C LEU A 90 -1.37 14.26 15.43
N GLU A 91 -0.62 14.00 16.50
CA GLU A 91 0.85 14.01 16.48
C GLU A 91 1.35 13.00 15.45
N ARG A 92 0.88 11.76 15.51
CA ARG A 92 1.25 10.71 14.53
C ARG A 92 0.84 11.07 13.09
N VAL A 93 -0.32 11.68 12.89
CA VAL A 93 -0.76 12.20 11.58
C VAL A 93 0.23 13.22 11.04
N ASN A 94 0.68 14.17 11.88
CA ASN A 94 1.65 15.18 11.47
C ASN A 94 3.00 14.57 11.10
N GLU A 95 3.48 13.59 11.86
CA GLU A 95 4.71 12.85 11.57
C GLU A 95 4.66 12.20 10.18
N VAL A 96 3.60 11.43 9.89
CA VAL A 96 3.51 10.75 8.60
C VAL A 96 3.23 11.70 7.43
N LEU A 97 2.53 12.82 7.65
CA LEU A 97 2.38 13.87 6.65
C LEU A 97 3.72 14.56 6.34
N ALA A 98 4.52 14.87 7.36
CA ALA A 98 5.88 15.39 7.18
C ALA A 98 6.76 14.39 6.41
N ARG A 99 6.69 13.08 6.75
CA ARG A 99 7.43 12.01 6.06
C ARG A 99 7.15 11.94 4.56
N VAL A 100 5.93 12.25 4.15
CA VAL A 100 5.56 12.30 2.73
C VAL A 100 5.66 13.71 2.12
N ASN A 101 6.36 14.65 2.78
CA ASN A 101 6.54 16.04 2.37
C ASN A 101 5.21 16.79 2.12
N LEU A 102 4.28 16.69 3.07
CA LEU A 102 2.95 17.33 3.03
C LEU A 102 2.62 18.06 4.34
N GLU A 103 3.48 18.97 4.77
CA GLU A 103 3.20 19.81 5.93
C GLU A 103 2.16 20.89 5.63
N GLY A 104 1.35 21.24 6.63
CA GLY A 104 0.41 22.36 6.55
C GLY A 104 -0.86 22.13 5.72
N VAL A 105 -1.14 20.89 5.31
CA VAL A 105 -2.33 20.54 4.51
C VAL A 105 -3.48 19.94 5.32
N ASN A 106 -3.33 19.79 6.62
CA ASN A 106 -4.23 19.06 7.53
C ASN A 106 -5.71 19.38 7.33
N LYS A 107 -6.03 20.65 7.19
CA LYS A 107 -7.42 21.15 7.11
C LYS A 107 -8.00 21.19 5.69
N LYS A 108 -7.17 20.92 4.68
CA LYS A 108 -7.62 20.84 3.28
C LYS A 108 -8.41 19.57 3.04
N TYR A 109 -9.24 19.61 2.01
CA TYR A 109 -9.95 18.45 1.47
C TYR A 109 -9.19 17.86 0.27
N PRO A 110 -9.45 16.60 -0.11
CA PRO A 110 -8.79 15.99 -1.27
C PRO A 110 -8.92 16.82 -2.55
N ALA A 111 -10.07 17.45 -2.80
CA ALA A 111 -10.30 18.30 -3.97
C ALA A 111 -9.44 19.58 -4.02
N GLU A 112 -8.83 19.99 -2.91
CA GLU A 112 -8.00 21.20 -2.79
C GLU A 112 -6.50 20.94 -3.00
N ILE A 113 -6.11 19.72 -3.32
CA ILE A 113 -4.71 19.31 -3.51
C ILE A 113 -4.52 18.57 -4.84
N SER A 114 -3.30 18.59 -5.37
CA SER A 114 -2.98 17.91 -6.64
C SER A 114 -3.07 16.39 -6.54
N GLY A 115 -3.21 15.69 -7.69
CA GLY A 115 -3.25 14.22 -7.74
C GLY A 115 -2.01 13.56 -7.11
N GLY A 116 -0.81 14.10 -7.34
CA GLY A 116 0.42 13.62 -6.69
C GLY A 116 0.41 13.83 -5.17
N MET A 117 -0.17 14.94 -4.68
CA MET A 117 -0.38 15.15 -3.24
C MET A 117 -1.39 14.16 -2.68
N GLN A 118 -2.49 13.88 -3.39
CA GLN A 118 -3.49 12.88 -2.97
C GLN A 118 -2.86 11.48 -2.82
N LYS A 119 -1.98 11.09 -3.74
CA LYS A 119 -1.21 9.82 -3.63
C LYS A 119 -0.33 9.80 -2.39
N ARG A 120 0.39 10.88 -2.11
CA ARG A 120 1.22 10.99 -0.88
C ARG A 120 0.38 10.95 0.40
N VAL A 121 -0.79 11.60 0.43
CA VAL A 121 -1.75 11.47 1.55
C VAL A 121 -2.20 10.01 1.72
N SER A 122 -2.47 9.32 0.61
CA SER A 122 -2.89 7.91 0.65
C SER A 122 -1.78 7.00 1.19
N ILE A 123 -0.51 7.30 0.87
CA ILE A 123 0.65 6.62 1.46
C ILE A 123 0.73 6.91 2.97
N ALA A 124 0.62 8.19 3.38
CA ALA A 124 0.61 8.57 4.79
C ALA A 124 -0.48 7.84 5.57
N ARG A 125 -1.70 7.73 5.02
CA ARG A 125 -2.80 6.95 5.60
C ARG A 125 -2.46 5.46 5.71
N ALA A 126 -1.80 4.89 4.72
CA ALA A 126 -1.45 3.48 4.73
C ALA A 126 -0.40 3.12 5.78
N ILE A 127 0.52 4.06 6.11
CA ILE A 127 1.63 3.81 7.05
C ILE A 127 1.37 4.33 8.47
N VAL A 128 0.26 5.00 8.73
CA VAL A 128 0.01 5.68 10.01
C VAL A 128 -0.01 4.75 11.23
N ASN A 129 -0.43 3.49 11.06
CA ASN A 129 -0.45 2.44 12.08
C ASN A 129 0.87 1.65 12.21
N ASN A 130 1.96 2.06 11.55
CA ASN A 130 3.21 1.29 11.49
C ASN A 130 2.98 -0.15 10.99
N PRO A 131 2.44 -0.35 9.79
CA PRO A 131 2.10 -1.67 9.29
C PRO A 131 3.34 -2.54 9.08
N LYS A 132 3.19 -3.86 9.21
CA LYS A 132 4.22 -4.84 8.81
C LYS A 132 4.19 -5.12 7.30
N TYR A 133 3.02 -4.94 6.68
CA TYR A 133 2.76 -5.22 5.27
C TYR A 133 2.15 -3.99 4.59
N LEU A 134 2.68 -3.60 3.46
CA LEU A 134 2.15 -2.52 2.63
C LEU A 134 1.77 -3.08 1.26
N PHE A 135 0.51 -2.93 0.88
CA PHE A 135 0.01 -3.32 -0.42
C PHE A 135 -0.33 -2.09 -1.24
N CYS A 136 0.18 -2.03 -2.48
CA CYS A 136 -0.04 -0.92 -3.40
C CYS A 136 -0.65 -1.45 -4.70
N ASP A 137 -1.86 -1.01 -5.04
CA ASP A 137 -2.52 -1.35 -6.31
C ASP A 137 -2.37 -0.18 -7.28
N GLU A 138 -1.51 -0.34 -8.30
CA GLU A 138 -1.23 0.65 -9.33
C GLU A 138 -0.95 2.06 -8.75
N PRO A 139 0.09 2.22 -7.89
CA PRO A 139 0.32 3.45 -7.14
C PRO A 139 0.52 4.67 -8.04
N ASN A 140 1.08 4.49 -9.24
CA ASN A 140 1.43 5.53 -10.19
C ASN A 140 0.33 5.82 -11.23
N SER A 141 -0.79 5.10 -11.19
CA SER A 141 -1.87 5.27 -12.15
C SER A 141 -2.38 6.73 -12.19
N GLY A 142 -2.38 7.32 -13.39
CA GLY A 142 -2.88 8.68 -13.64
C GLY A 142 -1.88 9.81 -13.30
N LEU A 143 -0.62 9.49 -13.01
CA LEU A 143 0.43 10.47 -12.79
C LEU A 143 1.32 10.65 -14.04
N ASP A 144 1.94 11.83 -14.15
CA ASP A 144 3.00 12.03 -15.12
C ASP A 144 4.26 11.25 -14.72
N PRO A 145 5.16 10.91 -15.66
CA PRO A 145 6.32 10.05 -15.39
C PRO A 145 7.23 10.56 -14.26
N LYS A 146 7.44 11.86 -14.16
CA LYS A 146 8.29 12.46 -13.12
C LYS A 146 7.68 12.29 -11.73
N THR A 147 6.37 12.53 -11.62
CA THR A 147 5.64 12.34 -10.36
C THR A 147 5.55 10.85 -10.00
N ALA A 148 5.41 9.96 -11.00
CA ALA A 148 5.42 8.51 -10.80
C ALA A 148 6.71 8.03 -10.13
N THR A 149 7.88 8.41 -10.66
CA THR A 149 9.18 8.12 -10.05
C THR A 149 9.29 8.60 -8.60
N VAL A 150 8.78 9.80 -8.30
CA VAL A 150 8.79 10.31 -6.91
C VAL A 150 7.95 9.43 -5.97
N ILE A 151 6.80 8.91 -6.44
CA ILE A 151 5.96 8.00 -5.65
C ILE A 151 6.65 6.65 -5.46
N ASP A 152 7.29 6.09 -6.50
CA ASP A 152 8.02 4.83 -6.42
C ASP A 152 9.15 4.90 -5.40
N ASN A 153 10.00 5.93 -5.51
CA ASN A 153 11.10 6.16 -4.58
C ASN A 153 10.60 6.33 -3.14
N LEU A 154 9.51 7.07 -2.94
CA LEU A 154 8.90 7.23 -1.62
C LEU A 154 8.41 5.90 -1.02
N ILE A 155 7.79 5.03 -1.84
CA ILE A 155 7.36 3.69 -1.41
C ILE A 155 8.58 2.84 -1.02
N GLN A 156 9.64 2.86 -1.81
CA GLN A 156 10.87 2.12 -1.54
C GLN A 156 11.58 2.61 -0.28
N GLU A 157 11.75 3.92 -0.11
CA GLU A 157 12.33 4.52 1.09
C GLU A 157 11.57 4.11 2.35
N ILE A 158 10.23 4.22 2.33
CA ILE A 158 9.35 3.81 3.44
C ILE A 158 9.50 2.32 3.73
N THR A 159 9.58 1.49 2.68
CA THR A 159 9.75 0.04 2.80
C THR A 159 11.02 -0.30 3.57
N HIS A 160 12.14 0.34 3.24
CA HIS A 160 13.43 0.09 3.88
C HIS A 160 13.49 0.71 5.29
N GLU A 161 13.04 1.96 5.44
CA GLU A 161 13.09 2.70 6.71
C GLU A 161 12.29 2.03 7.83
N TYR A 162 11.08 1.52 7.49
CA TYR A 162 10.19 0.88 8.48
C TYR A 162 10.28 -0.65 8.49
N ASP A 163 11.21 -1.26 7.73
CA ASP A 163 11.36 -2.72 7.57
C ASP A 163 10.05 -3.42 7.16
N ILE A 164 9.27 -2.78 6.27
CA ILE A 164 7.96 -3.24 5.80
C ILE A 164 8.15 -4.29 4.69
N THR A 165 7.31 -5.32 4.64
CA THR A 165 7.16 -6.15 3.45
C THR A 165 6.18 -5.47 2.50
N THR A 166 6.67 -4.89 1.42
CA THR A 166 5.84 -4.17 0.45
C THR A 166 5.53 -5.03 -0.76
N VAL A 167 4.27 -5.03 -1.20
CA VAL A 167 3.79 -5.68 -2.42
C VAL A 167 3.16 -4.62 -3.32
N VAL A 168 3.74 -4.38 -4.48
CA VAL A 168 3.24 -3.44 -5.48
C VAL A 168 2.69 -4.21 -6.69
N VAL A 169 1.44 -3.96 -7.01
CA VAL A 169 0.84 -4.43 -8.27
C VAL A 169 0.98 -3.32 -9.30
N THR A 170 1.63 -3.58 -10.41
CA THR A 170 1.80 -2.61 -11.49
C THR A 170 1.92 -3.25 -12.86
N HIS A 171 1.71 -2.47 -13.90
CA HIS A 171 2.05 -2.80 -15.28
C HIS A 171 3.13 -1.86 -15.85
N ASP A 172 3.64 -0.93 -15.03
CA ASP A 172 4.66 0.04 -15.43
C ASP A 172 6.06 -0.58 -15.29
N MET A 173 6.74 -0.73 -16.42
CA MET A 173 8.08 -1.29 -16.46
C MET A 173 9.15 -0.36 -15.87
N ASN A 174 8.90 0.96 -15.82
CA ASN A 174 9.83 1.87 -15.15
C ASN A 174 9.86 1.57 -13.65
N SER A 175 8.69 1.43 -13.01
CA SER A 175 8.60 1.03 -11.60
C SER A 175 9.30 -0.31 -11.34
N VAL A 176 9.18 -1.26 -12.28
CA VAL A 176 9.82 -2.58 -12.16
C VAL A 176 11.33 -2.45 -12.08
N MET A 177 11.92 -1.67 -12.96
CA MET A 177 13.38 -1.45 -13.01
C MET A 177 13.88 -0.61 -11.85
N GLU A 178 13.08 0.32 -11.35
CA GLU A 178 13.50 1.30 -10.34
C GLU A 178 13.41 0.74 -8.92
N ILE A 179 12.30 0.09 -8.55
CA ILE A 179 12.05 -0.36 -7.17
C ILE A 179 11.84 -1.85 -6.99
N GLY A 180 11.89 -2.66 -8.07
CA GLY A 180 11.61 -4.09 -8.02
C GLY A 180 12.78 -4.89 -7.46
N GLU A 181 12.69 -5.39 -6.23
CA GLU A 181 13.71 -6.29 -5.65
C GLU A 181 13.36 -7.77 -5.83
N LYS A 182 12.06 -8.09 -5.82
CA LYS A 182 11.51 -9.38 -6.24
C LYS A 182 10.33 -9.14 -7.16
N ILE A 183 10.28 -9.88 -8.24
CA ILE A 183 9.29 -9.67 -9.28
C ILE A 183 8.60 -10.99 -9.61
N VAL A 184 7.29 -10.94 -9.68
CA VAL A 184 6.41 -12.04 -10.07
C VAL A 184 5.65 -11.62 -11.32
N PHE A 185 5.81 -12.32 -12.42
CA PHE A 185 5.09 -12.05 -13.67
C PHE A 185 3.89 -12.98 -13.85
N LEU A 186 2.70 -12.39 -13.89
CA LEU A 186 1.44 -13.07 -14.14
C LEU A 186 0.97 -12.89 -15.58
N LYS A 187 0.57 -14.00 -16.21
CA LYS A 187 -0.08 -14.01 -17.53
C LYS A 187 -1.26 -14.97 -17.50
N ASN A 188 -2.45 -14.47 -17.82
CA ASN A 188 -3.70 -15.27 -17.86
C ASN A 188 -3.95 -16.06 -16.56
N GLY A 189 -3.72 -15.44 -15.39
CA GLY A 189 -3.91 -16.07 -14.09
C GLY A 189 -2.82 -17.06 -13.68
N VAL A 190 -1.77 -17.23 -14.47
CA VAL A 190 -0.67 -18.16 -14.21
C VAL A 190 0.61 -17.39 -13.93
N LEU A 191 1.38 -17.84 -12.94
CA LEU A 191 2.74 -17.39 -12.70
C LEU A 191 3.63 -17.97 -13.80
N VAL A 192 4.20 -17.11 -14.64
CA VAL A 192 5.08 -17.53 -15.77
C VAL A 192 6.55 -17.29 -15.50
N TRP A 193 6.87 -16.34 -14.61
CA TRP A 193 8.25 -16.05 -14.25
C TRP A 193 8.32 -15.38 -12.88
N GLN A 194 9.42 -15.57 -12.18
CA GLN A 194 9.78 -14.85 -10.97
C GLN A 194 11.31 -14.69 -10.90
N GLY A 195 11.75 -13.56 -10.36
CA GLY A 195 13.18 -13.25 -10.24
C GLY A 195 13.41 -11.88 -9.61
N THR A 196 14.55 -11.30 -9.91
CA THR A 196 14.95 -9.94 -9.51
C THR A 196 14.97 -9.01 -10.72
N ASN A 197 15.11 -7.70 -10.50
CA ASN A 197 15.26 -6.75 -11.58
C ASN A 197 16.57 -6.92 -12.39
N GLU A 198 17.60 -7.55 -11.81
CA GLU A 198 18.85 -7.87 -12.51
C GLU A 198 18.70 -9.04 -13.48
N GLU A 199 17.65 -9.85 -13.33
CA GLU A 199 17.38 -11.05 -14.12
C GLU A 199 16.35 -10.81 -15.26
N ILE A 200 15.79 -9.59 -15.38
CA ILE A 200 14.93 -9.16 -16.46
C ILE A 200 15.76 -8.61 -17.61
#